data_2ea9926fd7aea0c7511c40d9d97e7986
#
_entry.id   2ea9926fd7aea0c7511c40d9d97e7986
#
_cell.length_a   1.000
_cell.length_b   1.000
_cell.length_c   1.000
_cell.angle_alpha   90.00
_cell.angle_beta   90.00
_cell.angle_gamma   90.00
#
_symmetry.space_group_name_H-M   'P 1'
#
loop_
_entity.id
_entity.type
_entity.pdbx_description
1 polymer ?
#
loop_
_entity_poly.entity_id
_entity_poly.type
_entity_poly.pdbx_seq_one_letter_code
_entity_poly.pdbx_strand_id
1 'polypeptide(L)'
;MQNLFGKVALVTGASSGIGRATAELMASRGAKVAIHYRDNIKGATEVLMAIRESGGDCIAVQADVTQKDQVETMVQEVVSTFGAVDILVNNAGGGVKKSTFMDMTEQLWEETYALNVKSILFCSQAALNHMIPQKSGKIINLSSAAARLGGAGESIHYASAKGAVNTLTVGMSRELIEYGIIVNGIAPGMVDTPFHEKFAPDENRLERLVASVPVQRAASPVEIAEVICFLASDAANYVLGETITVSGGR
;
A
#
# COMPACT_ATOMS: atom_id res chain seq x y z
N MET A 1 21.50 1.82 7.91
CA MET A 1 20.17 1.15 8.03
C MET A 1 19.10 2.21 8.05
N GLN A 2 17.99 1.97 7.35
CA GLN A 2 16.82 2.86 7.39
C GLN A 2 16.18 2.72 8.78
N ASN A 3 16.42 3.68 9.64
CA ASN A 3 15.93 3.65 11.02
C ASN A 3 14.54 4.29 11.06
N LEU A 4 13.56 3.57 11.62
CA LEU A 4 12.18 4.06 11.85
C LEU A 4 11.85 4.09 13.36
N PHE A 5 12.87 4.09 14.20
CA PHE A 5 12.73 4.06 15.65
C PHE A 5 11.84 5.18 16.17
N GLY A 6 10.84 4.82 16.97
CA GLY A 6 9.88 5.75 17.55
C GLY A 6 8.80 6.27 16.59
N LYS A 7 8.82 5.92 15.30
CA LYS A 7 7.77 6.28 14.34
C LYS A 7 6.56 5.36 14.48
N VAL A 8 5.39 5.91 14.25
CA VAL A 8 4.12 5.16 14.18
C VAL A 8 3.71 5.01 12.72
N ALA A 9 3.60 3.76 12.26
CA ALA A 9 3.25 3.41 10.91
C ALA A 9 1.88 2.72 10.84
N LEU A 10 0.98 3.25 10.01
CA LEU A 10 -0.26 2.58 9.62
C LEU A 10 -0.08 1.97 8.23
N VAL A 11 -0.17 0.63 8.13
CA VAL A 11 -0.06 -0.11 6.87
C VAL A 11 -1.41 -0.70 6.50
N THR A 12 -2.05 -0.16 5.46
CA THR A 12 -3.35 -0.68 5.03
C THR A 12 -3.20 -1.99 4.25
N GLY A 13 -4.11 -2.96 4.46
CA GLY A 13 -4.03 -4.29 3.83
C GLY A 13 -2.82 -5.11 4.28
N ALA A 14 -2.43 -5.00 5.54
CA ALA A 14 -1.21 -5.60 6.09
C ALA A 14 -1.35 -7.07 6.51
N SER A 15 -2.51 -7.71 6.31
CA SER A 15 -2.73 -9.11 6.68
C SER A 15 -2.12 -10.14 5.72
N SER A 16 -1.52 -9.71 4.60
CA SER A 16 -0.88 -10.60 3.62
C SER A 16 0.03 -9.84 2.65
N GLY A 17 0.83 -10.58 1.86
CA GLY A 17 1.59 -10.07 0.72
C GLY A 17 2.54 -8.91 1.06
N ILE A 18 2.55 -7.87 0.22
CA ILE A 18 3.41 -6.70 0.38
C ILE A 18 3.14 -5.97 1.69
N GLY A 19 1.85 -5.80 2.06
CA GLY A 19 1.47 -5.13 3.30
C GLY A 19 2.00 -5.84 4.55
N ARG A 20 1.91 -7.18 4.59
CA ARG A 20 2.49 -8.01 5.66
C ARG A 20 4.00 -7.80 5.77
N ALA A 21 4.71 -7.99 4.65
CA ALA A 21 6.17 -7.83 4.62
C ALA A 21 6.60 -6.41 5.02
N THR A 22 5.81 -5.39 4.61
CA THR A 22 6.05 -3.99 4.99
C THR A 22 5.87 -3.79 6.50
N ALA A 23 4.79 -4.31 7.08
CA ALA A 23 4.52 -4.19 8.51
C ALA A 23 5.61 -4.86 9.35
N GLU A 24 5.98 -6.11 9.02
CA GLU A 24 7.04 -6.86 9.70
C GLU A 24 8.40 -6.15 9.57
N LEU A 25 8.74 -5.64 8.39
CA LEU A 25 10.00 -4.95 8.15
C LEU A 25 10.07 -3.59 8.86
N MET A 26 8.98 -2.80 8.87
CA MET A 26 8.93 -1.53 9.60
C MET A 26 9.08 -1.75 11.10
N ALA A 27 8.43 -2.79 11.66
CA ALA A 27 8.58 -3.14 13.07
C ALA A 27 10.02 -3.54 13.41
N SER A 28 10.68 -4.36 12.58
CA SER A 28 12.09 -4.75 12.79
C SER A 28 13.05 -3.55 12.72
N ARG A 29 12.62 -2.41 12.15
CA ARG A 29 13.35 -1.14 12.08
C ARG A 29 12.97 -0.17 13.20
N GLY A 30 12.18 -0.64 14.19
CA GLY A 30 11.84 0.10 15.40
C GLY A 30 10.58 0.95 15.30
N ALA A 31 9.79 0.83 14.25
CA ALA A 31 8.48 1.47 14.18
C ALA A 31 7.46 0.74 15.05
N LYS A 32 6.51 1.49 15.64
CA LYS A 32 5.24 0.96 16.14
C LYS A 32 4.29 0.80 14.95
N VAL A 33 3.66 -0.37 14.79
CA VAL A 33 2.93 -0.69 13.57
C VAL A 33 1.46 -0.98 13.83
N ALA A 34 0.58 -0.26 13.15
CA ALA A 34 -0.83 -0.60 13.04
C ALA A 34 -1.05 -1.45 11.77
N ILE A 35 -1.45 -2.69 11.98
CA ILE A 35 -1.69 -3.73 10.98
C ILE A 35 -3.16 -3.66 10.59
N HIS A 36 -3.48 -2.96 9.49
CA HIS A 36 -4.86 -2.89 9.05
C HIS A 36 -5.26 -4.11 8.22
N TYR A 37 -6.47 -4.62 8.47
CA TYR A 37 -7.13 -5.67 7.69
C TYR A 37 -8.63 -5.37 7.51
N ARG A 38 -9.27 -5.97 6.48
CA ARG A 38 -10.73 -5.93 6.32
C ARG A 38 -11.37 -7.22 6.83
N ASP A 39 -11.10 -8.35 6.18
CA ASP A 39 -11.75 -9.63 6.46
C ASP A 39 -10.77 -10.72 6.95
N ASN A 40 -9.48 -10.59 6.64
CA ASN A 40 -8.47 -11.59 6.95
C ASN A 40 -7.89 -11.42 8.37
N ILE A 41 -8.73 -11.65 9.38
CA ILE A 41 -8.32 -11.57 10.78
C ILE A 41 -7.22 -12.59 11.12
N LYS A 42 -7.27 -13.80 10.53
CA LYS A 42 -6.24 -14.82 10.75
C LYS A 42 -4.86 -14.31 10.32
N GLY A 43 -4.74 -13.80 9.10
CA GLY A 43 -3.48 -13.25 8.61
C GLY A 43 -3.00 -12.04 9.42
N ALA A 44 -3.91 -11.15 9.85
CA ALA A 44 -3.57 -10.02 10.71
C ALA A 44 -3.03 -10.48 12.08
N THR A 45 -3.64 -11.52 12.66
CA THR A 45 -3.19 -12.13 13.92
C THR A 45 -1.80 -12.77 13.78
N GLU A 46 -1.54 -13.48 12.68
CA GLU A 46 -0.23 -14.06 12.39
C GLU A 46 0.86 -12.98 12.32
N VAL A 47 0.59 -11.86 11.62
CA VAL A 47 1.53 -10.72 11.54
C VAL A 47 1.75 -10.08 12.92
N LEU A 48 0.68 -9.87 13.67
CA LEU A 48 0.74 -9.32 15.03
C LEU A 48 1.61 -10.18 15.95
N MET A 49 1.43 -11.51 15.92
CA MET A 49 2.22 -12.44 16.72
C MET A 49 3.70 -12.42 16.30
N ALA A 50 3.98 -12.48 14.99
CA ALA A 50 5.35 -12.45 14.47
C ALA A 50 6.11 -11.17 14.88
N ILE A 51 5.45 -10.01 14.81
CA ILE A 51 6.05 -8.74 15.24
C ILE A 51 6.30 -8.75 16.76
N ARG A 52 5.36 -9.21 17.57
CA ARG A 52 5.50 -9.24 19.03
C ARG A 52 6.56 -10.23 19.49
N GLU A 53 6.66 -11.39 18.87
CA GLU A 53 7.69 -12.40 19.14
C GLU A 53 9.10 -11.88 18.85
N SER A 54 9.22 -10.97 17.85
CA SER A 54 10.49 -10.28 17.56
C SER A 54 10.75 -9.04 18.45
N GLY A 55 9.87 -8.76 19.42
CA GLY A 55 10.01 -7.65 20.36
C GLY A 55 9.48 -6.30 19.83
N GLY A 56 8.76 -6.31 18.71
CA GLY A 56 8.14 -5.12 18.13
C GLY A 56 6.82 -4.73 18.80
N ASP A 57 6.45 -3.45 18.70
CA ASP A 57 5.18 -2.91 19.22
C ASP A 57 4.17 -2.77 18.07
N CYS A 58 3.00 -3.41 18.21
CA CYS A 58 1.99 -3.41 17.16
C CYS A 58 0.57 -3.65 17.67
N ILE A 59 -0.41 -3.14 16.90
CA ILE A 59 -1.84 -3.44 17.03
C ILE A 59 -2.42 -3.90 15.70
N ALA A 60 -3.51 -4.66 15.75
CA ALA A 60 -4.31 -4.98 14.57
C ALA A 60 -5.59 -4.15 14.59
N VAL A 61 -5.90 -3.47 13.48
CA VAL A 61 -7.07 -2.60 13.34
C VAL A 61 -7.91 -3.02 12.15
N GLN A 62 -9.24 -3.09 12.34
CA GLN A 62 -10.17 -3.53 11.30
C GLN A 62 -10.92 -2.35 10.69
N ALA A 63 -10.97 -2.28 9.36
CA ALA A 63 -11.83 -1.34 8.65
C ALA A 63 -12.08 -1.82 7.20
N ASP A 64 -13.17 -1.39 6.58
CA ASP A 64 -13.28 -1.34 5.14
C ASP A 64 -12.80 0.06 4.68
N VAL A 65 -11.66 0.11 4.02
CA VAL A 65 -11.06 1.37 3.54
C VAL A 65 -11.89 2.11 2.50
N THR A 66 -12.94 1.48 1.97
CA THR A 66 -13.92 2.13 1.07
C THR A 66 -15.00 2.90 1.83
N GLN A 67 -15.07 2.76 3.16
CA GLN A 67 -16.04 3.39 4.06
C GLN A 67 -15.32 4.44 4.92
N LYS A 68 -15.69 5.71 4.72
CA LYS A 68 -15.00 6.85 5.33
C LYS A 68 -15.04 6.82 6.86
N ASP A 69 -16.20 6.54 7.44
CA ASP A 69 -16.44 6.47 8.89
C ASP A 69 -15.60 5.38 9.57
N GLN A 70 -15.46 4.21 8.92
CA GLN A 70 -14.60 3.14 9.41
C GLN A 70 -13.12 3.52 9.35
N VAL A 71 -12.70 4.23 8.30
CA VAL A 71 -11.32 4.73 8.19
C VAL A 71 -11.01 5.76 9.27
N GLU A 72 -11.92 6.69 9.53
CA GLU A 72 -11.75 7.69 10.59
C GLU A 72 -11.63 7.01 11.96
N THR A 73 -12.49 6.03 12.25
CA THR A 73 -12.43 5.22 13.49
C THR A 73 -11.11 4.48 13.61
N MET A 74 -10.66 3.82 12.54
CA MET A 74 -9.37 3.11 12.49
C MET A 74 -8.18 4.02 12.80
N VAL A 75 -8.11 5.18 12.17
CA VAL A 75 -7.01 6.14 12.40
C VAL A 75 -7.05 6.67 13.84
N GLN A 76 -8.26 6.96 14.36
CA GLN A 76 -8.43 7.40 15.75
C GLN A 76 -7.97 6.32 16.76
N GLU A 77 -8.21 5.03 16.48
CA GLU A 77 -7.72 3.92 17.31
C GLU A 77 -6.18 3.88 17.33
N VAL A 78 -5.53 4.05 16.16
CA VAL A 78 -4.06 4.13 16.07
C VAL A 78 -3.51 5.28 16.89
N VAL A 79 -4.09 6.47 16.75
CA VAL A 79 -3.66 7.67 17.49
C VAL A 79 -3.91 7.52 18.99
N SER A 80 -5.04 6.96 19.40
CA SER A 80 -5.34 6.73 20.81
C SER A 80 -4.36 5.74 21.46
N THR A 81 -3.86 4.77 20.69
CA THR A 81 -2.95 3.74 21.19
C THR A 81 -1.48 4.21 21.19
N PHE A 82 -1.04 4.85 20.11
CA PHE A 82 0.38 5.17 19.90
C PHE A 82 0.71 6.66 20.01
N GLY A 83 -0.31 7.53 20.04
CA GLY A 83 -0.15 8.98 20.17
C GLY A 83 0.02 9.73 18.85
N ALA A 84 0.26 9.04 17.72
CA ALA A 84 0.56 9.66 16.43
C ALA A 84 0.22 8.75 15.25
N VAL A 85 0.28 9.32 14.04
CA VAL A 85 0.52 8.61 12.77
C VAL A 85 1.61 9.38 12.04
N ASP A 86 2.82 8.81 11.98
CA ASP A 86 3.97 9.42 11.27
C ASP A 86 4.09 8.94 9.84
N ILE A 87 3.70 7.69 9.58
CA ILE A 87 3.83 7.01 8.29
C ILE A 87 2.50 6.36 7.94
N LEU A 88 1.98 6.68 6.76
CA LEU A 88 0.84 6.00 6.17
C LEU A 88 1.29 5.27 4.91
N VAL A 89 1.07 3.94 4.87
CA VAL A 89 1.26 3.14 3.67
C VAL A 89 -0.10 2.73 3.13
N ASN A 90 -0.53 3.40 2.06
CA ASN A 90 -1.75 3.08 1.32
C ASN A 90 -1.51 1.85 0.43
N ASN A 91 -1.46 0.67 1.03
CA ASN A 91 -1.22 -0.60 0.35
C ASN A 91 -2.52 -1.36 0.03
N ALA A 92 -3.60 -1.16 0.78
CA ALA A 92 -4.89 -1.81 0.48
C ALA A 92 -5.32 -1.52 -0.96
N GLY A 93 -5.59 -2.59 -1.71
CA GLY A 93 -5.94 -2.48 -3.12
C GLY A 93 -5.96 -3.85 -3.79
N GLY A 94 -6.43 -3.88 -5.03
CA GLY A 94 -6.48 -5.11 -5.81
C GLY A 94 -7.31 -4.99 -7.07
N GLY A 95 -7.20 -5.98 -7.93
CA GLY A 95 -7.92 -6.05 -9.20
C GLY A 95 -9.26 -6.74 -9.05
N VAL A 96 -10.14 -6.35 -8.20
CA VAL A 96 -11.47 -6.92 -7.90
C VAL A 96 -11.85 -8.20 -8.69
N LYS A 97 -11.99 -8.07 -10.01
CA LYS A 97 -12.32 -9.17 -10.92
C LYS A 97 -11.71 -8.92 -12.30
N LYS A 98 -11.28 -10.01 -12.98
CA LYS A 98 -10.83 -9.96 -14.37
C LYS A 98 -11.98 -9.60 -15.33
N SER A 99 -11.75 -8.71 -16.29
CA SER A 99 -12.71 -8.33 -17.33
C SER A 99 -12.02 -7.81 -18.58
N THR A 100 -12.61 -8.08 -19.74
CA THR A 100 -12.28 -7.35 -20.97
C THR A 100 -12.91 -5.95 -20.93
N PHE A 101 -12.51 -5.06 -21.83
CA PHE A 101 -13.10 -3.71 -21.90
C PHE A 101 -14.59 -3.76 -22.25
N MET A 102 -14.97 -4.63 -23.17
CA MET A 102 -16.38 -4.77 -23.62
C MET A 102 -17.31 -5.36 -22.56
N ASP A 103 -16.78 -6.25 -21.70
CA ASP A 103 -17.57 -6.94 -20.67
C ASP A 103 -17.53 -6.21 -19.31
N MET A 104 -16.82 -5.08 -19.24
CA MET A 104 -16.64 -4.32 -18.01
C MET A 104 -17.96 -3.64 -17.61
N THR A 105 -18.46 -3.97 -16.44
CA THR A 105 -19.66 -3.34 -15.88
C THR A 105 -19.32 -2.05 -15.14
N GLU A 106 -20.26 -1.12 -15.07
CA GLU A 106 -20.15 0.09 -14.24
C GLU A 106 -19.83 -0.26 -12.79
N GLN A 107 -20.53 -1.25 -12.23
CA GLN A 107 -20.27 -1.72 -10.86
C GLN A 107 -18.82 -2.16 -10.65
N LEU A 108 -18.25 -2.98 -11.56
CA LEU A 108 -16.85 -3.41 -11.46
C LEU A 108 -15.89 -2.23 -11.52
N TRP A 109 -16.17 -1.26 -12.37
CA TRP A 109 -15.40 -0.02 -12.47
C TRP A 109 -15.43 0.74 -11.15
N GLU A 110 -16.62 1.03 -10.61
CA GLU A 110 -16.80 1.76 -9.36
C GLU A 110 -16.16 1.05 -8.16
N GLU A 111 -16.35 -0.25 -8.01
CA GLU A 111 -15.71 -1.05 -6.95
C GLU A 111 -14.19 -0.98 -7.04
N THR A 112 -13.64 -1.03 -8.26
CA THR A 112 -12.19 -0.94 -8.46
C THR A 112 -11.65 0.42 -8.08
N TYR A 113 -12.31 1.50 -8.47
CA TYR A 113 -11.92 2.86 -8.10
C TYR A 113 -12.16 3.15 -6.62
N ALA A 114 -13.23 2.64 -6.04
CA ALA A 114 -13.48 2.75 -4.60
C ALA A 114 -12.34 2.11 -3.80
N LEU A 115 -11.92 0.90 -4.17
CA LEU A 115 -10.87 0.16 -3.46
C LEU A 115 -9.47 0.75 -3.68
N ASN A 116 -9.13 1.19 -4.91
CA ASN A 116 -7.75 1.54 -5.26
C ASN A 116 -7.45 3.05 -5.24
N VAL A 117 -8.47 3.92 -5.32
CA VAL A 117 -8.29 5.37 -5.41
C VAL A 117 -8.99 6.08 -4.26
N LYS A 118 -10.30 5.85 -4.08
CA LYS A 118 -11.09 6.50 -3.03
C LYS A 118 -10.61 6.11 -1.61
N SER A 119 -10.15 4.88 -1.42
CA SER A 119 -9.53 4.44 -0.17
C SER A 119 -8.30 5.27 0.20
N ILE A 120 -7.45 5.62 -0.78
CA ILE A 120 -6.27 6.48 -0.56
C ILE A 120 -6.71 7.88 -0.11
N LEU A 121 -7.75 8.44 -0.73
CA LEU A 121 -8.31 9.72 -0.30
C LEU A 121 -8.73 9.67 1.18
N PHE A 122 -9.53 8.67 1.57
CA PHE A 122 -10.06 8.57 2.92
C PHE A 122 -8.96 8.34 3.96
N CYS A 123 -8.07 7.36 3.72
CA CYS A 123 -6.96 7.07 4.63
C CYS A 123 -6.01 8.27 4.77
N SER A 124 -5.70 8.94 3.66
CA SER A 124 -4.83 10.11 3.71
C SER A 124 -5.48 11.28 4.43
N GLN A 125 -6.75 11.62 4.15
CA GLN A 125 -7.45 12.69 4.86
C GLN A 125 -7.52 12.44 6.37
N ALA A 126 -7.83 11.20 6.78
CA ALA A 126 -7.86 10.84 8.20
C ALA A 126 -6.49 10.99 8.87
N ALA A 127 -5.41 10.52 8.22
CA ALA A 127 -4.04 10.66 8.73
C ALA A 127 -3.58 12.13 8.75
N LEU A 128 -3.94 12.93 7.75
CA LEU A 128 -3.57 14.34 7.63
C LEU A 128 -4.13 15.20 8.77
N ASN A 129 -5.28 14.85 9.36
CA ASN A 129 -5.79 15.53 10.56
C ASN A 129 -4.80 15.48 11.73
N HIS A 130 -3.87 14.54 11.74
CA HIS A 130 -2.82 14.39 12.76
C HIS A 130 -1.46 14.84 12.24
N MET A 131 -1.11 14.53 10.99
CA MET A 131 0.19 14.90 10.40
C MET A 131 0.37 16.41 10.21
N ILE A 132 -0.70 17.14 9.80
CA ILE A 132 -0.63 18.59 9.57
C ILE A 132 -0.30 19.36 10.86
N PRO A 133 -0.98 19.13 12.00
CA PRO A 133 -0.59 19.76 13.27
C PRO A 133 0.83 19.42 13.74
N GLN A 134 1.30 18.18 13.43
CA GLN A 134 2.66 17.72 13.73
C GLN A 134 3.71 18.36 12.81
N LYS A 135 3.30 18.95 11.69
CA LYS A 135 4.18 19.45 10.61
C LYS A 135 5.20 18.40 10.14
N SER A 136 4.80 17.15 10.13
CA SER A 136 5.63 15.99 9.77
C SER A 136 4.76 14.81 9.38
N GLY A 137 5.13 14.12 8.32
CA GLY A 137 4.47 12.89 7.90
C GLY A 137 5.06 12.31 6.61
N LYS A 138 4.90 11.00 6.44
CA LYS A 138 5.26 10.29 5.21
C LYS A 138 4.05 9.51 4.71
N ILE A 139 3.67 9.71 3.45
CA ILE A 139 2.60 8.94 2.80
C ILE A 139 3.19 8.20 1.62
N ILE A 140 3.02 6.88 1.59
CA ILE A 140 3.48 6.02 0.51
C ILE A 140 2.27 5.34 -0.15
N ASN A 141 2.01 5.66 -1.43
CA ASN A 141 0.89 5.13 -2.19
C ASN A 141 1.32 3.94 -3.05
N LEU A 142 0.65 2.79 -2.92
CA LEU A 142 0.90 1.65 -3.80
C LEU A 142 0.14 1.79 -5.11
N SER A 143 0.90 2.10 -6.16
CA SER A 143 0.50 1.99 -7.56
C SER A 143 0.76 0.56 -8.08
N SER A 144 1.06 0.42 -9.35
CA SER A 144 1.44 -0.83 -10.02
C SER A 144 2.14 -0.53 -11.35
N ALA A 145 3.01 -1.41 -11.81
CA ALA A 145 3.51 -1.41 -13.18
C ALA A 145 2.37 -1.52 -14.22
N ALA A 146 1.21 -2.08 -13.83
CA ALA A 146 0.02 -2.12 -14.66
C ALA A 146 -0.43 -0.73 -15.14
N ALA A 147 -0.18 0.33 -14.38
CA ALA A 147 -0.47 1.71 -14.78
C ALA A 147 0.20 2.12 -16.11
N ARG A 148 1.38 1.56 -16.41
CA ARG A 148 2.09 1.78 -17.68
C ARG A 148 1.73 0.75 -18.74
N LEU A 149 1.39 -0.47 -18.32
CA LEU A 149 1.13 -1.60 -19.22
C LEU A 149 -0.33 -1.62 -19.74
N GLY A 150 -1.22 -0.87 -19.10
CA GLY A 150 -2.61 -0.71 -19.54
C GLY A 150 -3.55 -1.87 -19.22
N GLY A 151 -3.04 -3.06 -18.85
CA GLY A 151 -3.86 -4.20 -18.41
C GLY A 151 -4.81 -4.78 -19.49
N ALA A 152 -4.44 -4.66 -20.77
CA ALA A 152 -5.28 -5.09 -21.89
C ALA A 152 -5.73 -6.56 -21.77
N GLY A 153 -7.03 -6.81 -22.02
CA GLY A 153 -7.66 -8.12 -21.99
C GLY A 153 -7.95 -8.68 -20.58
N GLU A 154 -7.49 -8.01 -19.52
CA GLU A 154 -7.66 -8.52 -18.16
C GLU A 154 -8.12 -7.49 -17.13
N SER A 155 -7.54 -6.28 -17.15
CA SER A 155 -7.57 -5.40 -15.97
C SER A 155 -7.41 -3.91 -16.28
N ILE A 156 -8.00 -3.43 -17.38
CA ILE A 156 -7.91 -2.01 -17.78
C ILE A 156 -8.42 -1.09 -16.65
N HIS A 157 -9.51 -1.45 -15.97
CA HIS A 157 -10.06 -0.75 -14.81
C HIS A 157 -9.04 -0.61 -13.67
N TYR A 158 -8.32 -1.70 -13.35
CA TYR A 158 -7.27 -1.68 -12.34
C TYR A 158 -6.05 -0.85 -12.80
N ALA A 159 -5.63 -1.03 -14.04
CA ALA A 159 -4.50 -0.29 -14.61
C ALA A 159 -4.78 1.22 -14.61
N SER A 160 -6.00 1.64 -15.03
CA SER A 160 -6.43 3.04 -15.00
C SER A 160 -6.52 3.60 -13.58
N ALA A 161 -7.05 2.83 -12.61
CA ALA A 161 -7.07 3.22 -11.22
C ALA A 161 -5.64 3.43 -10.66
N LYS A 162 -4.69 2.55 -11.01
CA LYS A 162 -3.28 2.71 -10.60
C LYS A 162 -2.58 3.86 -11.33
N GLY A 163 -2.99 4.21 -12.55
CA GLY A 163 -2.61 5.44 -13.23
C GLY A 163 -3.09 6.69 -12.48
N ALA A 164 -4.35 6.67 -12.01
CA ALA A 164 -4.89 7.73 -11.15
C ALA A 164 -4.10 7.89 -9.85
N VAL A 165 -3.63 6.79 -9.22
CA VAL A 165 -2.77 6.84 -8.03
C VAL A 165 -1.46 7.57 -8.31
N ASN A 166 -0.83 7.38 -9.48
CA ASN A 166 0.40 8.08 -9.85
C ASN A 166 0.17 9.61 -9.88
N THR A 167 -0.90 10.04 -10.56
CA THR A 167 -1.24 11.48 -10.65
C THR A 167 -1.63 12.05 -9.29
N LEU A 168 -2.40 11.30 -8.49
CA LEU A 168 -2.77 11.69 -7.13
C LEU A 168 -1.53 11.89 -6.25
N THR A 169 -0.55 10.99 -6.34
CA THR A 169 0.73 11.09 -5.61
C THR A 169 1.46 12.40 -5.92
N VAL A 170 1.53 12.78 -7.19
CA VAL A 170 2.16 14.06 -7.61
C VAL A 170 1.38 15.26 -7.06
N GLY A 171 0.04 15.25 -7.18
CA GLY A 171 -0.80 16.35 -6.67
C GLY A 171 -0.66 16.51 -5.16
N MET A 172 -0.83 15.42 -4.41
CA MET A 172 -0.68 15.40 -2.95
C MET A 172 0.71 15.87 -2.51
N SER A 173 1.77 15.47 -3.19
CA SER A 173 3.13 15.83 -2.81
C SER A 173 3.37 17.35 -2.86
N ARG A 174 2.86 17.99 -3.91
CA ARG A 174 3.03 19.45 -4.13
C ARG A 174 2.19 20.28 -3.16
N GLU A 175 1.01 19.80 -2.82
CA GLU A 175 0.10 20.48 -1.91
C GLU A 175 0.54 20.32 -0.44
N LEU A 176 0.96 19.10 -0.05
CA LEU A 176 1.18 18.77 1.36
C LEU A 176 2.59 19.09 1.87
N ILE A 177 3.53 19.42 0.98
CA ILE A 177 4.91 19.75 1.40
C ILE A 177 4.98 21.02 2.26
N GLU A 178 4.05 21.96 2.07
CA GLU A 178 3.98 23.15 2.92
C GLU A 178 3.71 22.83 4.41
N TYR A 179 3.10 21.65 4.68
CA TYR A 179 2.86 21.12 6.03
C TYR A 179 3.97 20.19 6.52
N GLY A 180 5.08 20.05 5.78
CA GLY A 180 6.17 19.14 6.12
C GLY A 180 5.87 17.67 5.85
N ILE A 181 4.87 17.38 4.99
CA ILE A 181 4.45 16.01 4.66
C ILE A 181 5.01 15.62 3.29
N ILE A 182 5.73 14.50 3.25
CA ILE A 182 6.35 13.96 2.04
C ILE A 182 5.49 12.82 1.50
N VAL A 183 5.06 12.94 0.24
CA VAL A 183 4.23 11.93 -0.42
C VAL A 183 4.99 11.35 -1.61
N ASN A 184 5.08 10.02 -1.65
CA ASN A 184 5.66 9.27 -2.75
C ASN A 184 4.81 8.04 -3.07
N GLY A 185 5.11 7.39 -4.18
CA GLY A 185 4.50 6.15 -4.62
C GLY A 185 5.51 5.07 -4.92
N ILE A 186 5.01 3.85 -4.99
CA ILE A 186 5.75 2.70 -5.49
C ILE A 186 4.86 1.94 -6.49
N ALA A 187 5.44 1.50 -7.61
CA ALA A 187 4.76 0.73 -8.64
C ALA A 187 5.40 -0.66 -8.78
N PRO A 188 4.95 -1.65 -7.97
CA PRO A 188 5.44 -3.01 -8.07
C PRO A 188 5.10 -3.65 -9.44
N GLY A 189 5.98 -4.53 -9.91
CA GLY A 189 5.74 -5.44 -11.02
C GLY A 189 5.09 -6.74 -10.56
N MET A 190 5.66 -7.86 -11.02
CA MET A 190 5.25 -9.21 -10.57
C MET A 190 5.84 -9.48 -9.20
N VAL A 191 4.98 -9.73 -8.22
CA VAL A 191 5.35 -10.03 -6.84
C VAL A 191 4.66 -11.33 -6.43
N ASP A 192 5.39 -12.24 -5.82
CA ASP A 192 4.87 -13.51 -5.31
C ASP A 192 3.97 -13.26 -4.08
N THR A 193 2.67 -13.19 -4.34
CA THR A 193 1.64 -12.86 -3.34
C THR A 193 0.32 -13.54 -3.66
N PRO A 194 -0.58 -13.73 -2.67
CA PRO A 194 -1.93 -14.25 -2.88
C PRO A 194 -2.81 -13.40 -3.82
N PHE A 195 -2.35 -12.23 -4.25
CA PHE A 195 -3.05 -11.38 -5.21
C PHE A 195 -3.37 -12.12 -6.52
N HIS A 196 -2.40 -12.89 -7.04
CA HIS A 196 -2.54 -13.56 -8.33
C HIS A 196 -3.63 -14.64 -8.30
N GLU A 197 -3.70 -15.41 -7.22
CA GLU A 197 -4.70 -16.44 -7.02
C GLU A 197 -6.12 -15.86 -6.89
N LYS A 198 -6.25 -14.75 -6.17
CA LYS A 198 -7.53 -14.08 -5.92
C LYS A 198 -8.08 -13.37 -7.15
N PHE A 199 -7.21 -12.70 -7.92
CA PHE A 199 -7.61 -11.90 -9.07
C PHE A 199 -7.94 -12.74 -10.30
N ALA A 200 -7.15 -13.74 -10.58
CA ALA A 200 -7.34 -14.62 -11.74
C ALA A 200 -6.78 -16.01 -11.39
N PRO A 201 -7.62 -16.93 -10.90
CA PRO A 201 -7.21 -18.30 -10.62
C PRO A 201 -6.86 -19.02 -11.92
N ASP A 202 -5.56 -19.09 -12.21
CA ASP A 202 -4.96 -19.73 -13.38
C ASP A 202 -3.58 -20.21 -12.94
N GLU A 203 -3.40 -21.52 -12.83
CA GLU A 203 -2.18 -22.15 -12.31
C GLU A 203 -0.92 -21.72 -13.07
N ASN A 204 -1.02 -21.43 -14.36
CA ASN A 204 0.12 -21.04 -15.20
C ASN A 204 0.28 -19.52 -15.36
N ARG A 205 -0.58 -18.71 -14.70
CA ARG A 205 -0.56 -17.25 -14.88
C ARG A 205 0.76 -16.63 -14.41
N LEU A 206 1.22 -17.04 -13.24
CA LEU A 206 2.46 -16.51 -12.68
C LEU A 206 3.66 -16.82 -13.58
N GLU A 207 3.78 -18.05 -14.08
CA GLU A 207 4.86 -18.46 -14.98
C GLU A 207 4.84 -17.67 -16.30
N ARG A 208 3.67 -17.53 -16.94
CA ARG A 208 3.54 -16.73 -18.17
C ARG A 208 3.92 -15.27 -17.98
N LEU A 209 3.55 -14.68 -16.84
CA LEU A 209 3.86 -13.30 -16.55
C LEU A 209 5.34 -13.11 -16.19
N VAL A 210 5.94 -14.05 -15.46
CA VAL A 210 7.37 -14.06 -15.15
C VAL A 210 8.23 -14.13 -16.41
N ALA A 211 7.82 -14.89 -17.42
CA ALA A 211 8.52 -14.96 -18.71
C ALA A 211 8.67 -13.58 -19.40
N SER A 212 7.80 -12.62 -19.08
CA SER A 212 7.87 -11.25 -19.60
C SER A 212 8.71 -10.31 -18.75
N VAL A 213 9.23 -10.77 -17.60
CA VAL A 213 10.06 -9.96 -16.69
C VAL A 213 11.53 -10.15 -17.06
N PRO A 214 12.30 -9.08 -17.38
CA PRO A 214 13.71 -9.21 -17.76
C PRO A 214 14.59 -9.96 -16.75
N VAL A 215 14.36 -9.82 -15.44
CA VAL A 215 15.08 -10.57 -14.40
C VAL A 215 14.57 -12.01 -14.23
N GLN A 216 13.60 -12.49 -15.05
CA GLN A 216 13.11 -13.85 -15.14
C GLN A 216 12.61 -14.46 -13.82
N ARG A 217 12.10 -13.63 -12.90
CA ARG A 217 11.45 -14.06 -11.66
C ARG A 217 10.43 -13.03 -11.16
N ALA A 218 9.53 -13.48 -10.29
CA ALA A 218 8.77 -12.57 -9.45
C ALA A 218 9.67 -11.99 -8.35
N ALA A 219 9.34 -10.79 -7.89
CA ALA A 219 9.92 -10.26 -6.67
C ALA A 219 9.31 -10.93 -5.44
N SER A 220 10.08 -11.05 -4.35
CA SER A 220 9.51 -11.34 -3.05
C SER A 220 8.81 -10.10 -2.47
N PRO A 221 7.78 -10.25 -1.61
CA PRO A 221 7.15 -9.12 -0.94
C PRO A 221 8.15 -8.24 -0.16
N VAL A 222 9.22 -8.83 0.37
CA VAL A 222 10.27 -8.13 1.12
C VAL A 222 11.04 -7.16 0.21
N GLU A 223 11.32 -7.51 -1.05
CA GLU A 223 12.01 -6.61 -1.99
C GLU A 223 11.21 -5.32 -2.25
N ILE A 224 9.88 -5.42 -2.22
CA ILE A 224 9.00 -4.24 -2.32
C ILE A 224 8.98 -3.47 -1.00
N ALA A 225 8.88 -4.18 0.14
CA ALA A 225 8.88 -3.59 1.47
C ALA A 225 10.16 -2.80 1.77
N GLU A 226 11.33 -3.23 1.25
CA GLU A 226 12.60 -2.51 1.35
C GLU A 226 12.52 -1.11 0.75
N VAL A 227 11.91 -0.98 -0.43
CA VAL A 227 11.75 0.32 -1.10
C VAL A 227 10.70 1.18 -0.39
N ILE A 228 9.62 0.57 0.14
CA ILE A 228 8.63 1.28 0.95
C ILE A 228 9.29 1.84 2.22
N CYS A 229 10.09 1.05 2.92
CA CYS A 229 10.82 1.50 4.11
C CYS A 229 11.87 2.58 3.79
N PHE A 230 12.53 2.51 2.62
CA PHE A 230 13.40 3.60 2.15
C PHE A 230 12.59 4.90 2.01
N LEU A 231 11.46 4.89 1.31
CA LEU A 231 10.60 6.07 1.13
C LEU A 231 10.04 6.60 2.44
N ALA A 232 9.81 5.73 3.43
CA ALA A 232 9.34 6.08 4.77
C ALA A 232 10.45 6.68 5.66
N SER A 233 11.72 6.49 5.33
CA SER A 233 12.86 6.92 6.13
C SER A 233 13.33 8.34 5.79
N ASP A 234 14.23 8.88 6.62
CA ASP A 234 14.87 10.17 6.38
C ASP A 234 15.81 10.18 5.17
N ALA A 235 16.27 9.01 4.73
CA ALA A 235 17.09 8.87 3.53
C ALA A 235 16.36 9.31 2.25
N ALA A 236 15.02 9.35 2.28
CA ALA A 236 14.17 9.77 1.16
C ALA A 236 13.61 11.20 1.33
N ASN A 237 14.14 12.04 2.22
CA ASN A 237 13.62 13.39 2.45
C ASN A 237 13.69 14.32 1.22
N TYR A 238 14.53 14.00 0.23
CA TYR A 238 14.60 14.75 -1.03
C TYR A 238 13.89 14.06 -2.19
N VAL A 239 13.23 12.93 -1.94
CA VAL A 239 12.35 12.24 -2.90
C VAL A 239 10.93 12.73 -2.65
N LEU A 240 10.32 13.41 -3.64
CA LEU A 240 9.02 14.04 -3.48
C LEU A 240 8.18 13.89 -4.75
N GLY A 241 6.99 13.31 -4.62
CA GLY A 241 6.04 13.14 -5.71
C GLY A 241 6.42 12.05 -6.72
N GLU A 242 7.45 11.26 -6.42
CA GLU A 242 7.93 10.21 -7.30
C GLU A 242 7.16 8.90 -7.08
N THR A 243 6.91 8.19 -8.18
CA THR A 243 6.43 6.79 -8.11
C THR A 243 7.53 5.86 -8.61
N ILE A 244 8.23 5.23 -7.68
CA ILE A 244 9.35 4.34 -7.99
C ILE A 244 8.82 3.01 -8.53
N THR A 245 9.21 2.67 -9.76
CA THR A 245 8.87 1.38 -10.34
C THR A 245 9.85 0.30 -9.87
N VAL A 246 9.31 -0.76 -9.26
CA VAL A 246 10.06 -1.94 -8.79
C VAL A 246 9.51 -3.16 -9.49
N SER A 247 9.97 -3.40 -10.73
CA SER A 247 9.32 -4.36 -11.65
C SER A 247 10.26 -5.36 -12.31
N GLY A 248 11.54 -5.41 -11.91
CA GLY A 248 12.51 -6.31 -12.55
C GLY A 248 12.78 -5.99 -14.02
N GLY A 249 12.57 -4.73 -14.43
CA GLY A 249 12.78 -4.24 -15.80
C GLY A 249 11.53 -4.25 -16.69
N ARG A 250 10.37 -4.68 -16.17
CA ARG A 250 9.10 -4.70 -16.91
C ARG A 250 8.42 -3.33 -16.99
#